data_63ee437a1cec5cb7a6dabfe5a4cc6a04
#
_entry.id   63ee437a1cec5cb7a6dabfe5a4cc6a04
#
_cell.length_a   1.000
_cell.length_b   1.000
_cell.length_c   1.000
_cell.angle_alpha   90.00
_cell.angle_beta   90.00
_cell.angle_gamma   90.00
#
_symmetry.space_group_name_H-M   'P 1'
#
loop_
_entity.id
_entity.type
_entity.pdbx_description
1 polymer ?
#
loop_
_entity_poly.entity_id
_entity_poly.type
_entity_poly.pdbx_seq_one_letter_code
_entity_poly.pdbx_strand_id
1 'polypeptide(L)'
;MGVIEEVLARGGNWTAIDICAADGSVMATVPVKPSVGAESLPGAGGIMRPVLAEILSRATRESGTQVRLGLTFETLDATAQCVDVRFSDGTRERYDLVVGADGVRSKVRETIFPGAAAPRFSGQMSWRAVVPRTRKNSTIFMGKTTKAGLNPVSASESYLFVLDHQNQVDFVSEQQAPQMLAQCLAEFGGDVGDIRRRLLDGSAGDIRILCRPLLGLMMDAPWHRGRVVLLGDTVHATTPHLASGAGLAVEGAVVLAEELGRCHFLEGALNAYAGRRYDRSRLVVSSSLRMGELEQTNGSKDEHRNLMVHAMDALTAPI
;
A
#
# COMPACT_ATOMS: atom_id res chain seq x y z
N MET A 1 14.50 -4.89 -11.96
CA MET A 1 13.69 -6.09 -11.66
C MET A 1 13.10 -6.74 -12.92
N GLY A 2 13.00 -6.05 -14.09
CA GLY A 2 12.59 -6.63 -15.36
C GLY A 2 11.12 -7.08 -15.48
N VAL A 3 10.25 -6.63 -14.56
CA VAL A 3 8.84 -7.08 -14.50
C VAL A 3 7.84 -6.07 -15.03
N ILE A 4 8.29 -4.89 -15.46
CA ILE A 4 7.40 -3.76 -15.78
C ILE A 4 6.46 -4.06 -16.96
N GLU A 5 6.95 -4.71 -18.01
CA GLU A 5 6.16 -5.04 -19.19
C GLU A 5 4.96 -5.92 -18.83
N GLU A 6 5.18 -6.93 -18.00
CA GLU A 6 4.10 -7.81 -17.57
C GLU A 6 3.12 -7.11 -16.61
N VAL A 7 3.61 -6.26 -15.71
CA VAL A 7 2.77 -5.42 -14.85
C VAL A 7 1.87 -4.52 -15.70
N LEU A 8 2.40 -3.90 -16.76
CA LEU A 8 1.63 -3.06 -17.67
C LEU A 8 0.61 -3.87 -18.49
N ALA A 9 0.99 -5.07 -18.93
CA ALA A 9 0.12 -5.93 -19.73
C ALA A 9 -1.06 -6.49 -18.93
N ARG A 10 -0.85 -6.80 -17.65
CA ARG A 10 -1.85 -7.43 -16.77
C ARG A 10 -2.59 -6.44 -15.86
N GLY A 11 -2.11 -5.20 -15.77
CA GLY A 11 -2.71 -4.11 -14.99
C GLY A 11 -3.68 -3.26 -15.81
N GLY A 12 -4.29 -2.29 -15.12
CA GLY A 12 -5.01 -1.18 -15.72
C GLY A 12 -4.14 0.07 -15.68
N ASN A 13 -3.98 0.74 -16.82
CA ASN A 13 -3.15 1.93 -16.93
C ASN A 13 -4.02 3.14 -17.29
N TRP A 14 -3.62 4.33 -16.84
CA TRP A 14 -4.29 5.59 -17.17
C TRP A 14 -3.33 6.77 -17.18
N THR A 15 -3.72 7.82 -17.89
CA THR A 15 -2.95 9.06 -18.03
C THR A 15 -3.64 10.27 -17.39
N ALA A 16 -4.81 10.07 -16.79
CA ALA A 16 -5.55 11.11 -16.10
C ALA A 16 -6.39 10.53 -14.97
N ILE A 17 -6.79 11.38 -14.04
CA ILE A 17 -7.77 11.10 -12.99
C ILE A 17 -9.00 11.96 -13.26
N ASP A 18 -10.16 11.32 -13.38
CA ASP A 18 -11.44 12.01 -13.50
C ASP A 18 -12.02 12.25 -12.11
N ILE A 19 -12.29 13.51 -11.79
CA ILE A 19 -12.99 13.91 -10.56
C ILE A 19 -14.43 14.14 -10.92
N CYS A 20 -15.32 13.37 -10.31
CA CYS A 20 -16.76 13.40 -10.54
C CYS A 20 -17.52 13.91 -9.32
N ALA A 21 -18.68 14.51 -9.57
CA ALA A 21 -19.68 14.72 -8.54
C ALA A 21 -20.27 13.38 -8.07
N ALA A 22 -21.06 13.40 -7.00
CA ALA A 22 -21.70 12.20 -6.46
C ALA A 22 -22.64 11.50 -7.46
N ASP A 23 -23.24 12.22 -8.39
CA ASP A 23 -24.11 11.67 -9.45
C ASP A 23 -23.34 11.00 -10.60
N GLY A 24 -22.01 11.11 -10.62
CA GLY A 24 -21.13 10.55 -11.65
C GLY A 24 -20.80 11.52 -12.79
N SER A 25 -21.30 12.75 -12.78
CA SER A 25 -20.92 13.79 -13.76
C SER A 25 -19.47 14.22 -13.55
N VAL A 26 -18.70 14.32 -14.63
CA VAL A 26 -17.29 14.73 -14.59
C VAL A 26 -17.19 16.23 -14.30
N MET A 27 -16.52 16.58 -13.22
CA MET A 27 -16.23 17.95 -12.82
C MET A 27 -14.89 18.44 -13.35
N ALA A 28 -13.88 17.54 -13.35
CA ALA A 28 -12.53 17.85 -13.82
C ALA A 28 -11.80 16.57 -14.23
N THR A 29 -10.87 16.72 -15.19
CA THR A 29 -9.92 15.67 -15.56
C THR A 29 -8.50 16.19 -15.33
N VAL A 30 -7.76 15.53 -14.44
CA VAL A 30 -6.41 15.93 -14.02
C VAL A 30 -5.40 14.98 -14.68
N PRO A 31 -4.53 15.48 -15.56
CA PRO A 31 -3.48 14.67 -16.16
C PRO A 31 -2.52 14.11 -15.09
N VAL A 32 -2.11 12.85 -15.24
CA VAL A 32 -1.07 12.22 -14.41
C VAL A 32 0.18 12.07 -15.27
N LYS A 33 1.27 12.71 -14.82
CA LYS A 33 2.54 12.68 -15.52
C LYS A 33 3.34 11.44 -15.13
N PRO A 34 4.09 10.84 -16.05
CA PRO A 34 5.10 9.84 -15.72
C PRO A 34 6.16 10.38 -14.75
N SER A 35 6.80 9.49 -14.01
CA SER A 35 7.95 9.85 -13.19
C SER A 35 9.13 10.26 -14.06
N VAL A 36 10.01 11.10 -13.51
CA VAL A 36 11.25 11.53 -14.16
C VAL A 36 12.11 10.31 -14.54
N GLY A 37 12.54 10.23 -15.78
CA GLY A 37 13.30 9.09 -16.33
C GLY A 37 12.42 7.89 -16.72
N ALA A 38 11.10 8.03 -16.69
CA ALA A 38 10.14 6.99 -17.08
C ALA A 38 9.04 7.54 -18.02
N GLU A 39 9.39 8.51 -18.86
CA GLU A 39 8.45 9.27 -19.70
C GLU A 39 7.73 8.40 -20.75
N SER A 40 8.29 7.22 -21.07
CA SER A 40 7.66 6.24 -21.96
C SER A 40 6.58 5.37 -21.27
N LEU A 41 6.48 5.45 -19.94
CA LEU A 41 5.51 4.69 -19.16
C LEU A 41 4.23 5.50 -18.93
N PRO A 42 3.07 4.87 -18.69
CA PRO A 42 1.89 5.58 -18.23
C PRO A 42 2.14 6.24 -16.87
N GLY A 43 1.53 7.41 -16.65
CA GLY A 43 1.73 8.18 -15.42
C GLY A 43 1.23 7.48 -14.16
N ALA A 44 0.25 6.56 -14.30
CA ALA A 44 -0.25 5.75 -13.20
C ALA A 44 -0.87 4.44 -13.70
N GLY A 45 -1.03 3.50 -12.79
CA GLY A 45 -1.66 2.22 -13.05
C GLY A 45 -2.13 1.52 -11.78
N GLY A 46 -3.01 0.55 -11.95
CA GLY A 46 -3.47 -0.35 -10.91
C GLY A 46 -3.28 -1.79 -11.33
N ILE A 47 -2.99 -2.64 -10.37
CA ILE A 47 -2.89 -4.08 -10.59
C ILE A 47 -3.42 -4.79 -9.34
N MET A 48 -4.09 -5.90 -9.53
CA MET A 48 -4.55 -6.71 -8.41
C MET A 48 -3.36 -7.29 -7.63
N ARG A 49 -3.39 -7.19 -6.30
CA ARG A 49 -2.30 -7.69 -5.44
C ARG A 49 -1.93 -9.16 -5.71
N PRO A 50 -2.87 -10.10 -5.92
CA PRO A 50 -2.51 -11.48 -6.27
C PRO A 50 -1.73 -11.59 -7.58
N VAL A 51 -2.11 -10.79 -8.59
CA VAL A 51 -1.43 -10.76 -9.90
C VAL A 51 -0.01 -10.22 -9.76
N LEU A 52 0.17 -9.11 -9.03
CA LEU A 52 1.50 -8.57 -8.75
C LEU A 52 2.35 -9.56 -7.94
N ALA A 53 1.77 -10.21 -6.94
CA ALA A 53 2.46 -11.20 -6.12
C ALA A 53 2.92 -12.41 -6.95
N GLU A 54 2.11 -12.87 -7.90
CA GLU A 54 2.47 -13.94 -8.86
C GLU A 54 3.69 -13.54 -9.70
N ILE A 55 3.64 -12.33 -10.32
CA ILE A 55 4.73 -11.79 -11.14
C ILE A 55 6.04 -11.71 -10.33
N LEU A 56 5.98 -11.10 -9.15
CA LEU A 56 7.14 -10.93 -8.28
C LEU A 56 7.67 -12.26 -7.75
N SER A 57 6.78 -13.18 -7.34
CA SER A 57 7.15 -14.51 -6.85
C SER A 57 7.87 -15.35 -7.93
N ARG A 58 7.41 -15.28 -9.18
CA ARG A 58 8.07 -15.93 -10.30
C ARG A 58 9.45 -15.34 -10.52
N ALA A 59 9.57 -14.02 -10.66
CA ALA A 59 10.86 -13.36 -10.85
C ALA A 59 11.84 -13.65 -9.69
N THR A 60 11.34 -13.72 -8.46
CA THR A 60 12.14 -14.10 -7.28
C THR A 60 12.69 -15.51 -7.41
N ARG A 61 11.89 -16.49 -7.85
CA ARG A 61 12.36 -17.88 -8.05
C ARG A 61 13.35 -17.99 -9.19
N GLU A 62 13.09 -17.28 -10.30
CA GLU A 62 13.97 -17.25 -11.47
C GLU A 62 15.34 -16.62 -11.14
N SER A 63 15.43 -15.75 -10.14
CA SER A 63 16.70 -15.22 -9.62
C SER A 63 17.51 -16.24 -8.79
N GLY A 64 17.00 -17.45 -8.59
CA GLY A 64 17.63 -18.49 -7.77
C GLY A 64 17.28 -18.43 -6.28
N THR A 65 16.41 -17.51 -5.87
CA THR A 65 15.97 -17.41 -4.48
C THR A 65 15.09 -18.59 -4.07
N GLN A 66 15.41 -19.24 -2.96
CA GLN A 66 14.58 -20.29 -2.38
C GLN A 66 13.36 -19.67 -1.69
N VAL A 67 12.17 -20.05 -2.12
CA VAL A 67 10.89 -19.57 -1.55
C VAL A 67 10.22 -20.71 -0.79
N ARG A 68 10.09 -20.55 0.52
CA ARG A 68 9.44 -21.50 1.44
C ARG A 68 8.13 -20.90 1.92
N LEU A 69 6.99 -21.39 1.42
CA LEU A 69 5.66 -20.96 1.80
C LEU A 69 5.14 -21.73 3.01
N GLY A 70 4.23 -21.11 3.77
CA GLY A 70 3.61 -21.73 4.94
C GLY A 70 4.51 -21.77 6.18
N LEU A 71 5.67 -21.11 6.15
CA LEU A 71 6.62 -21.05 7.26
C LEU A 71 6.71 -19.65 7.85
N THR A 72 6.93 -19.60 9.16
CA THR A 72 7.34 -18.39 9.86
C THR A 72 8.49 -18.73 10.80
N PHE A 73 9.22 -17.74 11.28
CA PHE A 73 10.23 -17.98 12.30
C PHE A 73 9.59 -18.12 13.71
N GLU A 74 10.22 -18.91 14.56
CA GLU A 74 9.92 -19.01 15.99
C GLU A 74 10.90 -18.20 16.81
N THR A 75 12.20 -18.34 16.53
CA THR A 75 13.27 -17.57 17.17
C THR A 75 14.22 -16.95 16.16
N LEU A 76 14.77 -15.78 16.52
CA LEU A 76 15.84 -15.07 15.82
C LEU A 76 16.93 -14.76 16.84
N ASP A 77 18.05 -15.48 16.76
CA ASP A 77 19.18 -15.33 17.68
C ASP A 77 20.34 -14.68 16.93
N ALA A 78 20.43 -13.34 17.00
CA ALA A 78 21.44 -12.57 16.29
C ALA A 78 22.75 -12.49 17.11
N THR A 79 23.85 -12.84 16.44
CA THR A 79 25.21 -12.66 16.93
C THR A 79 25.95 -11.59 16.13
N ALA A 80 27.22 -11.33 16.45
CA ALA A 80 28.05 -10.43 15.64
C ALA A 80 28.33 -10.95 14.22
N GLN A 81 28.28 -12.28 14.01
CA GLN A 81 28.65 -12.93 12.75
C GLN A 81 27.45 -13.38 11.91
N CYS A 82 26.34 -13.77 12.54
CA CYS A 82 25.20 -14.38 11.88
C CYS A 82 23.91 -14.23 12.67
N VAL A 83 22.79 -14.67 12.07
CA VAL A 83 21.51 -14.87 12.73
C VAL A 83 21.12 -16.34 12.63
N ASP A 84 20.99 -17.01 13.75
CA ASP A 84 20.43 -18.35 13.82
C ASP A 84 18.90 -18.24 13.88
N VAL A 85 18.23 -18.89 12.93
CA VAL A 85 16.77 -18.83 12.78
C VAL A 85 16.18 -20.21 13.00
N ARG A 86 15.21 -20.33 13.90
CA ARG A 86 14.37 -21.52 14.01
C ARG A 86 13.00 -21.24 13.40
N PHE A 87 12.57 -22.10 12.47
CA PHE A 87 11.29 -21.99 11.78
C PHE A 87 10.20 -22.84 12.44
N SER A 88 8.95 -22.57 12.07
CA SER A 88 7.74 -23.22 12.60
C SER A 88 7.64 -24.71 12.28
N ASP A 89 8.41 -25.22 11.30
CA ASP A 89 8.54 -26.64 11.00
C ASP A 89 9.65 -27.34 11.78
N GLY A 90 10.30 -26.62 12.71
CA GLY A 90 11.40 -27.09 13.55
C GLY A 90 12.78 -27.03 12.87
N THR A 91 12.86 -26.68 11.58
CA THR A 91 14.15 -26.51 10.89
C THR A 91 14.93 -25.32 11.46
N ARG A 92 16.26 -25.41 11.40
CA ARG A 92 17.17 -24.34 11.85
C ARG A 92 18.14 -24.03 10.73
N GLU A 93 18.30 -22.74 10.46
CA GLU A 93 19.23 -22.25 9.45
C GLU A 93 19.97 -21.03 9.97
N ARG A 94 21.13 -20.76 9.38
CA ARG A 94 21.98 -19.63 9.71
C ARG A 94 22.10 -18.69 8.52
N TYR A 95 21.94 -17.40 8.78
CA TYR A 95 21.98 -16.36 7.75
C TYR A 95 22.96 -15.24 8.14
N ASP A 96 23.59 -14.64 7.14
CA ASP A 96 24.45 -13.45 7.32
C ASP A 96 23.63 -12.19 7.65
N LEU A 97 22.40 -12.11 7.14
CA LEU A 97 21.47 -11.02 7.33
C LEU A 97 20.02 -11.55 7.28
N VAL A 98 19.17 -11.05 8.14
CA VAL A 98 17.72 -11.27 8.09
C VAL A 98 17.01 -9.96 7.76
N VAL A 99 16.11 -9.99 6.77
CA VAL A 99 15.26 -8.84 6.41
C VAL A 99 13.83 -9.10 6.85
N GLY A 100 13.35 -8.32 7.81
CA GLY A 100 11.96 -8.35 8.27
C GLY A 100 11.08 -7.50 7.34
N ALA A 101 10.37 -8.15 6.42
CA ALA A 101 9.42 -7.53 5.49
C ALA A 101 8.00 -8.12 5.68
N ASP A 102 7.65 -8.42 6.95
CA ASP A 102 6.44 -9.14 7.35
C ASP A 102 5.24 -8.22 7.63
N GLY A 103 5.34 -6.96 7.20
CA GLY A 103 4.22 -6.02 7.11
C GLY A 103 3.90 -5.28 8.40
N VAL A 104 2.77 -4.60 8.41
CA VAL A 104 2.37 -3.66 9.46
C VAL A 104 2.28 -4.31 10.85
N ARG A 105 1.93 -5.59 10.94
CA ARG A 105 1.87 -6.39 12.18
C ARG A 105 3.11 -7.27 12.34
N SER A 106 4.27 -6.71 12.06
CA SER A 106 5.55 -7.40 12.01
C SER A 106 5.93 -8.06 13.33
N LYS A 107 6.09 -9.37 13.30
CA LYS A 107 6.67 -10.17 14.39
C LYS A 107 8.17 -9.95 14.50
N VAL A 108 8.86 -9.70 13.37
CA VAL A 108 10.31 -9.38 13.38
C VAL A 108 10.54 -8.09 14.14
N ARG A 109 9.77 -7.02 13.84
CA ARG A 109 9.86 -5.73 14.58
C ARG A 109 9.67 -5.91 16.05
N GLU A 110 8.62 -6.61 16.48
CA GLU A 110 8.33 -6.86 17.90
C GLU A 110 9.45 -7.65 18.59
N THR A 111 10.08 -8.58 17.85
CA THR A 111 11.17 -9.40 18.38
C THR A 111 12.45 -8.58 18.59
N ILE A 112 12.87 -7.76 17.61
CA ILE A 112 14.15 -7.05 17.71
C ILE A 112 14.04 -5.68 18.39
N PHE A 113 12.84 -5.10 18.44
CA PHE A 113 12.55 -3.85 19.13
C PHE A 113 11.37 -4.01 20.11
N PRO A 114 11.54 -4.75 21.21
CA PRO A 114 10.51 -4.84 22.25
C PRO A 114 10.15 -3.43 22.76
N GLY A 115 8.88 -3.08 22.66
CA GLY A 115 8.42 -1.74 23.03
C GLY A 115 8.40 -0.72 21.87
N ALA A 116 8.72 -1.11 20.62
CA ALA A 116 8.49 -0.26 19.46
C ALA A 116 7.00 0.14 19.36
N ALA A 117 6.76 1.35 18.84
CA ALA A 117 5.40 1.83 18.65
C ALA A 117 4.55 0.84 17.84
N ALA A 118 3.36 0.56 18.31
CA ALA A 118 2.40 -0.24 17.59
C ALA A 118 1.73 0.58 16.47
N PRO A 119 1.29 -0.06 15.36
CA PRO A 119 0.50 0.61 14.35
C PRO A 119 -0.77 1.21 14.94
N ARG A 120 -1.08 2.45 14.56
CA ARG A 120 -2.22 3.20 15.07
C ARG A 120 -3.34 3.19 14.06
N PHE A 121 -4.57 2.97 14.52
CA PHE A 121 -5.76 3.13 13.70
C PHE A 121 -5.96 4.61 13.35
N SER A 122 -6.21 4.89 12.06
CA SER A 122 -6.34 6.26 11.56
C SER A 122 -7.74 6.85 11.73
N GLY A 123 -8.71 6.10 12.27
CA GLY A 123 -10.11 6.50 12.32
C GLY A 123 -10.87 6.20 11.01
N GLN A 124 -10.28 5.45 10.10
CA GLN A 124 -10.91 5.12 8.82
C GLN A 124 -10.85 3.61 8.53
N MET A 125 -11.97 3.07 8.05
CA MET A 125 -12.05 1.76 7.42
C MET A 125 -12.00 1.93 5.90
N SER A 126 -11.34 1.00 5.22
CA SER A 126 -11.30 0.96 3.76
C SER A 126 -12.12 -0.21 3.24
N TRP A 127 -13.19 0.10 2.56
CA TRP A 127 -13.99 -0.84 1.79
C TRP A 127 -13.41 -1.02 0.40
N ARG A 128 -13.39 -2.24 -0.09
CA ARG A 128 -12.80 -2.60 -1.37
C ARG A 128 -13.57 -3.71 -2.05
N ALA A 129 -13.84 -3.54 -3.34
CA ALA A 129 -14.49 -4.56 -4.15
C ALA A 129 -13.93 -4.53 -5.58
N VAL A 130 -13.88 -5.70 -6.24
CA VAL A 130 -13.57 -5.78 -7.68
C VAL A 130 -14.88 -5.76 -8.43
N VAL A 131 -14.97 -4.86 -9.40
CA VAL A 131 -16.18 -4.61 -10.19
C VAL A 131 -15.82 -4.56 -11.68
N PRO A 132 -16.77 -4.77 -12.61
CA PRO A 132 -16.52 -4.57 -14.03
C PRO A 132 -16.00 -3.16 -14.32
N ARG A 133 -15.05 -3.04 -15.24
CA ARG A 133 -14.51 -1.76 -15.66
C ARG A 133 -15.50 -1.01 -16.53
N THR A 134 -15.89 0.18 -16.08
CA THR A 134 -16.80 1.10 -16.78
C THR A 134 -16.10 2.38 -17.23
N ARG A 135 -14.95 2.71 -16.63
CA ARG A 135 -14.21 3.95 -16.87
C ARG A 135 -12.82 3.69 -17.44
N LYS A 136 -12.37 4.56 -18.34
CA LYS A 136 -11.02 4.49 -18.93
C LYS A 136 -9.96 4.91 -17.90
N ASN A 137 -10.21 6.02 -17.22
CA ASN A 137 -9.32 6.62 -16.22
C ASN A 137 -9.64 6.14 -14.81
N SER A 138 -8.70 6.34 -13.89
CA SER A 138 -9.00 6.36 -12.46
C SER A 138 -10.04 7.46 -12.20
N THR A 139 -11.09 7.14 -11.48
CA THR A 139 -12.22 8.06 -11.24
C THR A 139 -12.48 8.19 -9.75
N ILE A 140 -12.55 9.41 -9.26
CA ILE A 140 -12.87 9.74 -7.88
C ILE A 140 -14.23 10.43 -7.85
N PHE A 141 -15.18 9.89 -7.11
CA PHE A 141 -16.50 10.45 -6.89
C PHE A 141 -16.52 11.18 -5.56
N MET A 142 -16.86 12.46 -5.60
CA MET A 142 -16.90 13.33 -4.44
C MET A 142 -18.32 13.34 -3.86
N GLY A 143 -18.51 12.67 -2.74
CA GLY A 143 -19.74 12.74 -1.96
C GLY A 143 -19.72 13.92 -0.97
N LYS A 144 -20.78 14.04 -0.18
CA LYS A 144 -20.90 15.07 0.86
C LYS A 144 -20.12 14.69 2.12
N THR A 145 -20.12 13.42 2.46
CA THR A 145 -19.55 12.87 3.69
C THR A 145 -18.35 11.97 3.43
N THR A 146 -18.26 11.38 2.24
CA THR A 146 -17.17 10.46 1.87
C THR A 146 -16.80 10.59 0.40
N LYS A 147 -15.80 9.85 -0.02
CA LYS A 147 -15.41 9.68 -1.41
C LYS A 147 -15.36 8.21 -1.78
N ALA A 148 -15.80 7.90 -2.98
CA ALA A 148 -15.62 6.61 -3.62
C ALA A 148 -14.66 6.73 -4.80
N GLY A 149 -14.04 5.63 -5.21
CA GLY A 149 -13.21 5.64 -6.41
C GLY A 149 -13.25 4.31 -7.16
N LEU A 150 -13.07 4.41 -8.46
CA LEU A 150 -12.95 3.30 -9.38
C LEU A 150 -11.58 3.39 -10.07
N ASN A 151 -10.68 2.49 -9.73
CA ASN A 151 -9.35 2.41 -10.34
C ASN A 151 -9.29 1.19 -11.28
N PRO A 152 -8.97 1.35 -12.57
CA PRO A 152 -8.71 0.22 -13.45
C PRO A 152 -7.61 -0.67 -12.89
N VAL A 153 -7.82 -1.99 -12.84
CA VAL A 153 -6.81 -2.96 -12.34
C VAL A 153 -6.51 -4.05 -13.35
N SER A 154 -7.27 -4.09 -14.44
CA SER A 154 -7.04 -4.92 -15.62
C SER A 154 -7.75 -4.30 -16.84
N ALA A 155 -7.74 -5.01 -17.96
CA ALA A 155 -8.50 -4.61 -19.15
C ALA A 155 -10.02 -4.58 -18.91
N SER A 156 -10.54 -5.46 -18.03
CA SER A 156 -11.99 -5.68 -17.82
C SER A 156 -12.48 -5.34 -16.41
N GLU A 157 -11.58 -5.06 -15.46
CA GLU A 157 -11.92 -4.88 -14.07
C GLU A 157 -11.44 -3.56 -13.51
N SER A 158 -12.22 -3.02 -12.61
CA SER A 158 -11.88 -1.90 -11.75
C SER A 158 -11.96 -2.29 -10.27
N TYR A 159 -11.22 -1.59 -9.47
CA TYR A 159 -11.19 -1.70 -8.05
C TYR A 159 -11.98 -0.52 -7.45
N LEU A 160 -13.14 -0.85 -6.86
CA LEU A 160 -13.90 0.11 -6.07
C LEU A 160 -13.23 0.26 -4.71
N PHE A 161 -13.04 1.50 -4.26
CA PHE A 161 -12.70 1.81 -2.89
C PHE A 161 -13.65 2.85 -2.30
N VAL A 162 -13.91 2.74 -1.00
CA VAL A 162 -14.58 3.77 -0.19
C VAL A 162 -13.85 3.87 1.13
N LEU A 163 -13.64 5.07 1.63
CA LEU A 163 -13.13 5.33 2.96
C LEU A 163 -14.30 5.72 3.87
N ASP A 164 -14.48 4.92 4.92
CA ASP A 164 -15.55 5.10 5.89
C ASP A 164 -14.98 5.52 7.23
N HIS A 165 -15.56 6.53 7.85
CA HIS A 165 -15.11 7.08 9.13
C HIS A 165 -15.70 6.26 10.28
N GLN A 166 -14.82 5.76 11.14
CA GLN A 166 -15.20 4.90 12.26
C GLN A 166 -14.41 5.29 13.52
N ASN A 167 -15.10 5.31 14.66
CA ASN A 167 -14.44 5.58 15.94
C ASN A 167 -13.63 4.40 16.48
N GLN A 168 -13.92 3.20 15.99
CA GLN A 168 -13.27 1.95 16.38
C GLN A 168 -13.15 0.99 15.20
N VAL A 169 -12.31 -0.03 15.35
CA VAL A 169 -12.18 -1.09 14.37
C VAL A 169 -13.30 -2.10 14.58
N ASP A 170 -14.23 -2.17 13.62
CA ASP A 170 -15.30 -3.15 13.63
C ASP A 170 -14.97 -4.34 12.72
N PHE A 171 -15.32 -5.52 13.19
CA PHE A 171 -15.27 -6.72 12.35
C PHE A 171 -16.54 -6.80 11.50
N VAL A 172 -16.36 -6.89 10.20
CA VAL A 172 -17.44 -7.05 9.23
C VAL A 172 -17.42 -8.47 8.68
N SER A 173 -18.51 -9.20 8.87
CA SER A 173 -18.67 -10.54 8.29
C SER A 173 -18.92 -10.48 6.79
N GLU A 174 -18.62 -11.56 6.06
CA GLU A 174 -18.89 -11.65 4.62
C GLU A 174 -20.38 -11.48 4.29
N GLN A 175 -21.27 -11.94 5.17
CA GLN A 175 -22.72 -11.81 5.00
C GLN A 175 -23.21 -10.36 5.15
N GLN A 176 -22.61 -9.58 6.04
CA GLN A 176 -22.98 -8.19 6.29
C GLN A 176 -22.36 -7.23 5.28
N ALA A 177 -21.21 -7.60 4.71
CA ALA A 177 -20.39 -6.74 3.88
C ALA A 177 -21.16 -6.10 2.70
N PRO A 178 -22.00 -6.80 1.92
CA PRO A 178 -22.73 -6.19 0.81
C PRO A 178 -23.67 -5.07 1.25
N GLN A 179 -24.45 -5.31 2.30
CA GLN A 179 -25.39 -4.32 2.81
C GLN A 179 -24.70 -3.10 3.41
N MET A 180 -23.62 -3.32 4.19
CA MET A 180 -22.85 -2.24 4.79
C MET A 180 -22.12 -1.40 3.73
N LEU A 181 -21.51 -2.04 2.72
CA LEU A 181 -20.92 -1.31 1.60
C LEU A 181 -21.98 -0.51 0.85
N ALA A 182 -23.18 -1.09 0.57
CA ALA A 182 -24.25 -0.37 -0.07
C ALA A 182 -24.75 0.86 0.72
N GLN A 183 -24.66 0.83 2.06
CA GLN A 183 -24.92 1.99 2.91
C GLN A 183 -23.87 3.08 2.73
N CYS A 184 -22.58 2.72 2.71
CA CYS A 184 -21.49 3.67 2.44
C CYS A 184 -21.61 4.32 1.05
N LEU A 185 -22.25 3.65 0.10
CA LEU A 185 -22.47 4.14 -1.26
C LEU A 185 -23.79 4.90 -1.44
N ALA A 186 -24.57 5.17 -0.37
CA ALA A 186 -25.95 5.69 -0.47
C ALA A 186 -26.07 7.05 -1.15
N GLU A 187 -25.04 7.90 -1.04
CA GLU A 187 -25.04 9.24 -1.63
C GLU A 187 -24.61 9.28 -3.11
N PHE A 188 -24.14 8.15 -3.66
CA PHE A 188 -23.60 8.11 -5.01
C PHE A 188 -24.61 7.60 -6.03
N GLY A 189 -24.64 8.25 -7.21
CA GLY A 189 -25.34 7.86 -8.42
C GLY A 189 -24.39 7.31 -9.48
N GLY A 190 -24.85 7.29 -10.75
CA GLY A 190 -24.08 6.81 -11.88
C GLY A 190 -23.49 5.42 -11.68
N ASP A 191 -22.25 5.18 -12.07
CA ASP A 191 -21.57 3.87 -11.96
C ASP A 191 -21.57 3.32 -10.53
N VAL A 192 -21.32 4.19 -9.54
CA VAL A 192 -21.28 3.80 -8.12
C VAL A 192 -22.70 3.46 -7.62
N GLY A 193 -23.71 4.22 -8.05
CA GLY A 193 -25.12 3.91 -7.78
C GLY A 193 -25.57 2.59 -8.39
N ASP A 194 -25.08 2.23 -9.56
CA ASP A 194 -25.34 0.94 -10.19
C ASP A 194 -24.71 -0.22 -9.41
N ILE A 195 -23.49 -0.06 -8.93
CA ILE A 195 -22.84 -1.02 -8.04
C ILE A 195 -23.68 -1.19 -6.76
N ARG A 196 -24.07 -0.08 -6.14
CA ARG A 196 -24.93 -0.10 -4.93
C ARG A 196 -26.23 -0.89 -5.17
N ARG A 197 -26.91 -0.63 -6.29
CA ARG A 197 -28.17 -1.34 -6.63
C ARG A 197 -27.93 -2.84 -6.73
N ARG A 198 -26.87 -3.26 -7.43
CA ARG A 198 -26.49 -4.67 -7.59
C ARG A 198 -26.13 -5.36 -6.27
N LEU A 199 -25.55 -4.62 -5.31
CA LEU A 199 -25.29 -5.13 -3.97
C LEU A 199 -26.59 -5.39 -3.19
N LEU A 200 -27.62 -4.53 -3.38
CA LEU A 200 -28.89 -4.62 -2.65
C LEU A 200 -29.86 -5.67 -3.23
N ASP A 201 -29.88 -5.85 -4.55
CA ASP A 201 -30.77 -6.82 -5.22
C ASP A 201 -30.14 -8.20 -5.40
N GLY A 202 -28.90 -8.39 -4.94
CA GLY A 202 -28.17 -9.65 -5.04
C GLY A 202 -27.63 -9.98 -6.44
N SER A 203 -27.80 -9.07 -7.43
CA SER A 203 -27.28 -9.27 -8.80
C SER A 203 -25.78 -8.97 -8.93
N ALA A 204 -25.13 -8.59 -7.83
CA ALA A 204 -23.69 -8.37 -7.78
C ALA A 204 -22.86 -9.65 -8.00
N GLY A 205 -23.49 -10.83 -7.89
CA GLY A 205 -22.79 -12.11 -7.99
C GLY A 205 -21.79 -12.28 -6.83
N ASP A 206 -20.74 -13.05 -7.08
CA ASP A 206 -19.69 -13.33 -6.08
C ASP A 206 -18.67 -12.18 -5.93
N ILE A 207 -19.14 -10.92 -5.84
CA ILE A 207 -18.25 -9.79 -5.58
C ILE A 207 -17.59 -9.96 -4.21
N ARG A 208 -16.28 -10.21 -4.22
CA ARG A 208 -15.50 -10.25 -2.98
C ARG A 208 -15.31 -8.85 -2.42
N ILE A 209 -15.92 -8.61 -1.26
CA ILE A 209 -15.82 -7.35 -0.54
C ILE A 209 -14.83 -7.50 0.61
N LEU A 210 -13.92 -6.55 0.73
CA LEU A 210 -12.96 -6.47 1.82
C LEU A 210 -13.19 -5.16 2.58
N CYS A 211 -13.32 -5.26 3.90
CA CYS A 211 -13.29 -4.12 4.80
C CYS A 211 -12.08 -4.26 5.73
N ARG A 212 -11.21 -3.26 5.78
CA ARG A 212 -9.99 -3.31 6.60
C ARG A 212 -9.72 -1.95 7.25
N PRO A 213 -9.23 -1.94 8.50
CA PRO A 213 -8.80 -0.71 9.14
C PRO A 213 -7.57 -0.14 8.42
N LEU A 214 -7.53 1.17 8.31
CA LEU A 214 -6.34 1.87 7.88
C LEU A 214 -5.44 2.11 9.09
N LEU A 215 -4.23 1.57 8.99
CA LEU A 215 -3.22 1.66 10.04
C LEU A 215 -2.06 2.52 9.54
N GLY A 216 -1.53 3.36 10.41
CA GLY A 216 -0.30 4.10 10.18
C GLY A 216 0.78 3.74 11.19
N LEU A 217 2.00 3.68 10.72
CA LEU A 217 3.20 3.49 11.54
C LEU A 217 4.36 4.23 10.90
N MET A 218 5.12 4.95 11.70
CA MET A 218 6.44 5.43 11.34
C MET A 218 7.38 5.17 12.50
N MET A 219 8.40 4.33 12.27
CA MET A 219 9.44 4.06 13.24
C MET A 219 10.56 5.08 13.10
N ASP A 220 11.10 5.52 14.25
CA ASP A 220 12.36 6.23 14.26
C ASP A 220 13.53 5.31 13.87
N ALA A 221 14.57 5.88 13.30
CA ALA A 221 15.81 5.16 13.04
C ALA A 221 16.51 4.81 14.38
N PRO A 222 17.32 3.75 14.42
CA PRO A 222 17.67 2.84 13.33
C PRO A 222 16.60 1.79 13.04
N TRP A 223 16.53 1.34 11.78
CA TRP A 223 15.62 0.27 11.36
C TRP A 223 16.26 -1.12 11.38
N HIS A 224 17.35 -1.27 12.11
CA HIS A 224 18.05 -2.54 12.27
C HIS A 224 18.55 -2.72 13.69
N ARG A 225 18.74 -3.97 14.08
CA ARG A 225 19.44 -4.35 15.30
C ARG A 225 20.40 -5.51 14.98
N GLY A 226 21.71 -5.20 15.03
CA GLY A 226 22.73 -6.13 14.57
C GLY A 226 22.50 -6.53 13.10
N ARG A 227 22.32 -7.83 12.86
CA ARG A 227 22.13 -8.41 11.53
C ARG A 227 20.66 -8.66 11.16
N VAL A 228 19.74 -7.97 11.79
CA VAL A 228 18.31 -8.00 11.42
C VAL A 228 17.86 -6.60 11.07
N VAL A 229 17.37 -6.40 9.83
CA VAL A 229 16.91 -5.11 9.29
C VAL A 229 15.42 -5.19 8.94
N LEU A 230 14.71 -4.10 9.12
CA LEU A 230 13.29 -3.96 8.82
C LEU A 230 13.06 -3.20 7.51
N LEU A 231 12.02 -3.59 6.75
CA LEU A 231 11.72 -3.05 5.42
C LEU A 231 10.22 -2.87 5.19
N GLY A 232 9.84 -1.82 4.48
CA GLY A 232 8.46 -1.57 4.03
C GLY A 232 7.49 -1.29 5.18
N ASP A 233 6.27 -1.84 5.11
CA ASP A 233 5.21 -1.61 6.12
C ASP A 233 5.62 -2.03 7.54
N THR A 234 6.70 -2.77 7.68
CA THR A 234 7.30 -3.11 8.98
C THR A 234 7.78 -1.86 9.72
N VAL A 235 8.22 -0.84 9.01
CA VAL A 235 8.76 0.41 9.57
C VAL A 235 7.96 1.66 9.20
N HIS A 236 7.29 1.69 8.04
CA HIS A 236 6.61 2.89 7.53
C HIS A 236 5.27 2.57 6.86
N ALA A 237 4.38 1.87 7.60
CA ALA A 237 3.03 1.60 7.10
C ALA A 237 2.25 2.91 6.93
N THR A 238 1.69 3.12 5.74
CA THR A 238 0.96 4.34 5.39
C THR A 238 -0.48 4.07 5.00
N THR A 239 -1.35 5.06 5.20
CA THR A 239 -2.71 5.06 4.67
C THR A 239 -2.71 5.33 3.16
N PRO A 240 -3.78 4.98 2.41
CA PRO A 240 -3.76 4.97 0.94
C PRO A 240 -3.92 6.35 0.28
N HIS A 241 -3.94 7.45 1.03
CA HIS A 241 -4.24 8.79 0.51
C HIS A 241 -3.26 9.27 -0.58
N LEU A 242 -2.01 8.82 -0.53
CA LEU A 242 -0.98 9.10 -1.55
C LEU A 242 -0.69 7.91 -2.47
N ALA A 243 -1.40 6.77 -2.30
CA ALA A 243 -1.27 5.55 -3.10
C ALA A 243 0.18 5.00 -3.24
N SER A 244 1.11 5.34 -2.33
CA SER A 244 2.56 5.16 -2.49
C SER A 244 3.19 4.08 -1.60
N GLY A 245 2.41 3.41 -0.72
CA GLY A 245 2.97 2.46 0.26
C GLY A 245 3.76 1.31 -0.37
N ALA A 246 3.24 0.69 -1.42
CA ALA A 246 3.96 -0.38 -2.13
C ALA A 246 5.22 0.15 -2.84
N GLY A 247 5.12 1.34 -3.46
CA GLY A 247 6.27 2.02 -4.08
C GLY A 247 7.39 2.26 -3.08
N LEU A 248 7.08 2.81 -1.90
CA LEU A 248 8.08 3.03 -0.83
C LEU A 248 8.77 1.73 -0.39
N ALA A 249 8.03 0.61 -0.32
CA ALA A 249 8.62 -0.67 0.05
C ALA A 249 9.58 -1.19 -1.05
N VAL A 250 9.22 -1.05 -2.32
CA VAL A 250 10.08 -1.40 -3.46
C VAL A 250 11.33 -0.52 -3.50
N GLU A 251 11.18 0.80 -3.37
CA GLU A 251 12.30 1.74 -3.26
C GLU A 251 13.23 1.35 -2.10
N GLY A 252 12.65 1.01 -0.94
CA GLY A 252 13.40 0.56 0.22
C GLY A 252 14.22 -0.69 -0.07
N ALA A 253 13.68 -1.66 -0.79
CA ALA A 253 14.39 -2.89 -1.17
C ALA A 253 15.56 -2.60 -2.12
N VAL A 254 15.35 -1.71 -3.10
CA VAL A 254 16.40 -1.28 -4.03
C VAL A 254 17.54 -0.59 -3.29
N VAL A 255 17.20 0.40 -2.44
CA VAL A 255 18.21 1.14 -1.66
C VAL A 255 18.97 0.22 -0.70
N LEU A 256 18.29 -0.70 -0.02
CA LEU A 256 18.96 -1.68 0.83
C LEU A 256 19.97 -2.52 0.04
N ALA A 257 19.58 -3.02 -1.14
CA ALA A 257 20.47 -3.82 -1.99
C ALA A 257 21.68 -2.99 -2.49
N GLU A 258 21.46 -1.74 -2.87
CA GLU A 258 22.54 -0.82 -3.28
C GLU A 258 23.54 -0.58 -2.14
N GLU A 259 23.07 -0.28 -0.94
CA GLU A 259 23.94 0.01 0.19
C GLU A 259 24.72 -1.23 0.66
N LEU A 260 24.09 -2.40 0.62
CA LEU A 260 24.78 -3.69 0.87
C LEU A 260 25.88 -3.96 -0.16
N GLY A 261 25.72 -3.53 -1.41
CA GLY A 261 26.72 -3.66 -2.45
C GLY A 261 27.85 -2.61 -2.40
N ARG A 262 27.57 -1.46 -1.77
CA ARG A 262 28.52 -0.30 -1.72
C ARG A 262 29.40 -0.29 -0.48
N CYS A 263 28.87 -0.69 0.66
CA CYS A 263 29.54 -0.57 1.95
C CYS A 263 30.36 -1.82 2.28
N HIS A 264 31.57 -1.61 2.79
CA HIS A 264 32.42 -2.71 3.24
C HIS A 264 31.98 -3.34 4.56
N PHE A 265 31.21 -2.60 5.36
CA PHE A 265 30.73 -3.07 6.67
C PHE A 265 29.21 -3.05 6.72
N LEU A 266 28.62 -4.15 7.22
CA LEU A 266 27.17 -4.32 7.27
C LEU A 266 26.45 -3.18 8.01
N GLU A 267 26.93 -2.79 9.19
CA GLU A 267 26.32 -1.73 10.00
C GLU A 267 26.29 -0.40 9.24
N GLY A 268 27.36 -0.07 8.49
CA GLY A 268 27.42 1.13 7.63
C GLY A 268 26.35 1.07 6.54
N ALA A 269 26.17 -0.09 5.88
CA ALA A 269 25.15 -0.27 4.85
C ALA A 269 23.74 -0.08 5.43
N LEU A 270 23.45 -0.68 6.59
CA LEU A 270 22.14 -0.59 7.21
C LEU A 270 21.79 0.81 7.72
N ASN A 271 22.78 1.54 8.24
CA ASN A 271 22.65 2.95 8.61
C ASN A 271 22.42 3.85 7.38
N ALA A 272 23.16 3.64 6.30
CA ALA A 272 23.00 4.37 5.06
C ALA A 272 21.63 4.12 4.42
N TYR A 273 21.16 2.87 4.42
CA TYR A 273 19.81 2.52 4.00
C TYR A 273 18.75 3.30 4.76
N ALA A 274 18.79 3.26 6.09
CA ALA A 274 17.83 3.99 6.93
C ALA A 274 17.91 5.51 6.68
N GLY A 275 19.11 6.07 6.59
CA GLY A 275 19.32 7.50 6.35
C GLY A 275 18.77 7.98 5.00
N ARG A 276 18.95 7.19 3.92
CA ARG A 276 18.41 7.52 2.59
C ARG A 276 16.88 7.43 2.54
N ARG A 277 16.27 6.57 3.36
CA ARG A 277 14.83 6.27 3.27
C ARG A 277 13.97 7.02 4.27
N TYR A 278 14.54 7.44 5.41
CA TYR A 278 13.79 7.95 6.55
C TYR A 278 12.94 9.17 6.22
N ASP A 279 13.52 10.23 5.69
CA ASP A 279 12.78 11.49 5.48
C ASP A 279 11.67 11.35 4.43
N ARG A 280 11.93 10.62 3.33
CA ARG A 280 10.92 10.35 2.31
C ARG A 280 9.77 9.50 2.85
N SER A 281 10.07 8.47 3.62
CA SER A 281 9.06 7.62 4.25
C SER A 281 8.24 8.40 5.28
N ARG A 282 8.91 9.20 6.12
CA ARG A 282 8.25 10.05 7.11
C ARG A 282 7.31 11.07 6.46
N LEU A 283 7.75 11.73 5.40
CA LEU A 283 6.93 12.67 4.64
C LEU A 283 5.65 12.00 4.14
N VAL A 284 5.76 10.85 3.50
CA VAL A 284 4.59 10.15 2.94
C VAL A 284 3.65 9.66 4.04
N VAL A 285 4.17 9.05 5.10
CA VAL A 285 3.35 8.56 6.22
C VAL A 285 2.62 9.72 6.90
N SER A 286 3.36 10.78 7.28
CA SER A 286 2.76 11.92 7.98
C SER A 286 1.74 12.67 7.12
N SER A 287 2.05 12.91 5.85
CA SER A 287 1.12 13.56 4.92
C SER A 287 -0.13 12.73 4.69
N SER A 288 0.00 11.41 4.49
CA SER A 288 -1.16 10.52 4.30
C SER A 288 -2.06 10.48 5.54
N LEU A 289 -1.49 10.40 6.73
CA LEU A 289 -2.28 10.44 7.98
C LEU A 289 -2.97 11.79 8.17
N ARG A 290 -2.26 12.89 7.93
CA ARG A 290 -2.83 14.24 8.07
C ARG A 290 -3.95 14.50 7.05
N MET A 291 -3.79 14.02 5.81
CA MET A 291 -4.86 14.09 4.81
C MET A 291 -6.12 13.35 5.28
N GLY A 292 -5.96 12.15 5.85
CA GLY A 292 -7.07 11.39 6.42
C GLY A 292 -7.76 12.11 7.59
N GLU A 293 -7.01 12.76 8.47
CA GLU A 293 -7.58 13.60 9.55
C GLU A 293 -8.38 14.78 9.01
N LEU A 294 -7.84 15.47 7.99
CA LEU A 294 -8.53 16.59 7.35
C LEU A 294 -9.84 16.15 6.68
N GLU A 295 -9.84 14.98 6.04
CA GLU A 295 -11.07 14.42 5.47
C GLU A 295 -12.12 14.10 6.54
N GLN A 296 -11.72 13.53 7.68
CA GLN A 296 -12.62 13.17 8.77
C GLN A 296 -13.22 14.38 9.49
N THR A 297 -12.45 15.47 9.59
CA THR A 297 -12.85 16.67 10.34
C THR A 297 -13.43 17.77 9.44
N ASN A 298 -13.62 17.52 8.13
CA ASN A 298 -13.92 18.55 7.15
C ASN A 298 -12.96 19.76 7.25
N GLY A 299 -11.67 19.46 7.45
CA GLY A 299 -10.63 20.46 7.63
C GLY A 299 -10.27 21.22 6.36
N SER A 300 -9.18 21.98 6.41
CA SER A 300 -8.75 22.85 5.32
C SER A 300 -8.46 22.08 4.03
N LYS A 301 -9.22 22.38 2.97
CA LYS A 301 -9.00 21.83 1.62
C LYS A 301 -7.68 22.31 1.01
N ASP A 302 -7.23 23.50 1.37
CA ASP A 302 -5.95 24.05 0.91
C ASP A 302 -4.78 23.34 1.58
N GLU A 303 -4.85 23.05 2.87
CA GLU A 303 -3.86 22.23 3.57
C GLU A 303 -3.79 20.83 2.95
N HIS A 304 -4.92 20.17 2.73
CA HIS A 304 -5.01 18.85 2.11
C HIS A 304 -4.34 18.86 0.72
N ARG A 305 -4.65 19.83 -0.12
CA ARG A 305 -4.05 19.99 -1.45
C ARG A 305 -2.54 20.21 -1.38
N ASN A 306 -2.09 21.10 -0.50
CA ASN A 306 -0.66 21.41 -0.34
C ASN A 306 0.15 20.21 0.14
N LEU A 307 -0.38 19.42 1.08
CA LEU A 307 0.23 18.16 1.52
C LEU A 307 0.36 17.16 0.37
N MET A 308 -0.72 17.02 -0.43
CA MET A 308 -0.71 16.13 -1.59
C MET A 308 0.33 16.56 -2.62
N VAL A 309 0.36 17.83 -3.01
CA VAL A 309 1.31 18.35 -4.00
C VAL A 309 2.74 18.16 -3.52
N HIS A 310 3.05 18.59 -2.29
CA HIS A 310 4.39 18.48 -1.71
C HIS A 310 4.89 17.03 -1.64
N ALA A 311 4.02 16.10 -1.20
CA ALA A 311 4.39 14.70 -1.11
C ALA A 311 4.55 14.05 -2.51
N MET A 312 3.69 14.41 -3.47
CA MET A 312 3.80 13.89 -4.84
C MET A 312 5.06 14.42 -5.55
N ASP A 313 5.42 15.68 -5.36
CA ASP A 313 6.68 16.24 -5.90
C ASP A 313 7.88 15.48 -5.33
N ALA A 314 7.91 15.22 -4.03
CA ALA A 314 8.97 14.43 -3.41
C ALA A 314 9.03 12.99 -3.95
N LEU A 315 7.87 12.38 -4.26
CA LEU A 315 7.77 11.01 -4.80
C LEU A 315 8.24 10.92 -6.27
N THR A 316 8.22 12.00 -7.02
CA THR A 316 8.75 12.03 -8.40
C THR A 316 10.27 12.22 -8.46
N ALA A 317 10.91 12.64 -7.36
CA ALA A 317 12.35 12.75 -7.28
C ALA A 317 13.03 11.36 -7.29
N PRO A 318 14.27 11.26 -7.81
CA PRO A 318 15.08 10.04 -7.72
C PRO A 318 15.24 9.56 -6.26
N ILE A 319 15.42 8.26 -6.10
CA ILE A 319 15.62 7.59 -4.79
C ILE A 319 17.09 7.54 -4.38
#